data_a06cb28f5c1d05e07720316cef22834e
#
_entry.id   a06cb28f5c1d05e07720316cef22834e
#
_cell.length_a   1.000
_cell.length_b   1.000
_cell.length_c   1.000
_cell.angle_alpha   90.00
_cell.angle_beta   90.00
_cell.angle_gamma   90.00
#
_symmetry.space_group_name_H-M   'P 1'
#
loop_
_entity.id
_entity.type
_entity.pdbx_description
1 polymer ?
#
loop_
_entity_poly.entity_id
_entity_poly.type
_entity_poly.pdbx_seq_one_letter_code
_entity_poly.pdbx_strand_id
1 'polypeptide(L)'
;DYYASRGLGDVYKRQELFFKHKGYYQSLNLHAGDDDLFINEASTKENTKVIYTPDSLTEMDQIERFGIWKEMKVSRAATQRYYKGSALTFYHLESTCFFLFQVSVIATVVIGLQGNWLISLIAVLLYLIRFIIKAIVFGKSARMLQQSPTIGWLFLLEFIQPIFNGYVRIYRLFRSRKDYTFRLEN
;
A
#
# COMPACT_ATOMS: atom_id res chain seq x y z
N ASP A 1 -10.79 27.26 -9.79
CA ASP A 1 -9.34 27.14 -9.91
C ASP A 1 -8.93 25.68 -9.70
N TYR A 2 -8.58 25.05 -10.81
CA TYR A 2 -8.29 23.62 -10.91
C TYR A 2 -6.77 23.43 -10.73
N TYR A 3 -6.32 23.02 -9.56
CA TYR A 3 -4.95 22.54 -9.38
C TYR A 3 -4.97 21.02 -9.28
N ALA A 4 -4.67 20.34 -10.39
CA ALA A 4 -4.39 18.91 -10.39
C ALA A 4 -3.03 18.67 -9.74
N SER A 5 -3.00 18.08 -8.55
CA SER A 5 -1.76 17.60 -7.96
C SER A 5 -1.39 16.27 -8.61
N ARG A 6 -0.26 16.21 -9.31
CA ARG A 6 0.30 14.99 -9.88
C ARG A 6 0.89 14.13 -8.76
N GLY A 7 0.07 13.26 -8.18
CA GLY A 7 0.51 12.32 -7.14
C GLY A 7 -0.52 11.24 -6.92
N LEU A 8 -0.12 10.11 -6.40
CA LEU A 8 -0.94 8.93 -6.12
C LEU A 8 -2.23 9.26 -5.36
N GLY A 9 -3.34 9.28 -6.09
CA GLY A 9 -4.64 9.66 -5.59
C GLY A 9 -4.82 11.17 -5.57
N ASP A 10 -5.50 11.72 -6.58
CA ASP A 10 -5.91 13.11 -6.59
C ASP A 10 -6.87 13.37 -5.44
N VAL A 11 -6.33 13.89 -4.37
CA VAL A 11 -7.15 14.43 -3.31
C VAL A 11 -7.37 15.90 -3.57
N TYR A 12 -8.60 16.25 -3.93
CA TYR A 12 -9.01 17.63 -4.05
C TYR A 12 -9.00 18.28 -2.67
N LYS A 13 -8.07 19.20 -2.45
CA LYS A 13 -7.92 19.92 -1.18
C LYS A 13 -8.65 21.26 -1.28
N ARG A 14 -9.61 21.50 -0.40
CA ARG A 14 -10.17 22.85 -0.23
C ARG A 14 -9.11 23.72 0.42
N GLN A 15 -8.79 24.85 -0.17
CA GLN A 15 -7.83 25.82 0.35
C GLN A 15 -8.14 26.23 1.81
N GLU A 16 -9.42 26.43 2.11
CA GLU A 16 -9.89 26.76 3.46
C GLU A 16 -9.49 25.69 4.49
N LEU A 17 -9.67 24.41 4.16
CA LEU A 17 -9.27 23.30 5.03
C LEU A 17 -7.75 23.25 5.21
N PHE A 18 -7.00 23.53 4.15
CA PHE A 18 -5.55 23.57 4.17
C PHE A 18 -5.01 24.64 5.12
N PHE A 19 -5.53 25.86 5.02
CA PHE A 19 -5.10 26.96 5.90
C PHE A 19 -5.56 26.77 7.34
N LYS A 20 -6.75 26.21 7.57
CA LYS A 20 -7.26 25.88 8.92
C LYS A 20 -6.33 24.92 9.68
N HIS A 21 -5.74 23.95 8.98
CA HIS A 21 -4.78 22.98 9.54
C HIS A 21 -3.31 23.45 9.45
N LYS A 22 -3.06 24.74 9.12
CA LYS A 22 -1.71 25.31 8.95
C LYS A 22 -0.89 24.60 7.84
N GLY A 23 -1.56 24.07 6.83
CA GLY A 23 -0.93 23.43 5.68
C GLY A 23 -0.04 22.24 6.08
N TYR A 24 1.16 22.20 5.52
CA TYR A 24 2.15 21.15 5.77
C TYR A 24 3.06 21.41 6.97
N TYR A 25 2.72 22.33 7.87
CA TYR A 25 3.61 22.75 8.97
C TYR A 25 4.16 21.59 9.80
N GLN A 26 3.36 20.53 10.02
CA GLN A 26 3.76 19.37 10.82
C GLN A 26 4.69 18.40 10.06
N SER A 27 4.73 18.47 8.73
CA SER A 27 5.49 17.57 7.85
C SER A 27 6.59 18.26 7.05
N LEU A 28 6.83 19.57 7.26
CA LEU A 28 7.84 20.34 6.54
C LEU A 28 9.25 19.76 6.62
N ASN A 29 9.55 19.03 7.67
CA ASN A 29 10.86 18.39 7.87
C ASN A 29 10.98 17.01 7.22
N LEU A 30 9.93 16.52 6.53
CA LEU A 30 9.94 15.22 5.87
C LEU A 30 10.19 15.37 4.38
N HIS A 31 10.99 14.45 3.81
CA HIS A 31 11.25 14.40 2.37
C HIS A 31 10.06 13.96 1.52
N ALA A 32 9.10 13.23 2.12
CA ALA A 32 7.94 12.70 1.43
C ALA A 32 6.79 12.44 2.41
N GLY A 33 5.56 12.34 1.88
CA GLY A 33 4.36 11.99 2.66
C GLY A 33 3.64 13.19 3.25
N ASP A 34 3.96 14.39 2.83
CA ASP A 34 3.27 15.62 3.24
C ASP A 34 1.78 15.56 2.91
N ASP A 35 1.42 15.14 1.71
CA ASP A 35 0.04 14.95 1.28
C ASP A 35 -0.68 13.89 2.10
N ASP A 36 -0.07 12.72 2.25
CA ASP A 36 -0.65 11.60 2.98
C ASP A 36 -0.89 11.94 4.45
N LEU A 37 0.06 12.64 5.08
CA LEU A 37 -0.05 13.05 6.48
C LEU A 37 -1.09 14.13 6.69
N PHE A 38 -1.16 15.10 5.77
CA PHE A 38 -2.18 16.13 5.80
C PHE A 38 -3.59 15.51 5.70
N ILE A 39 -3.79 14.58 4.77
CA ILE A 39 -5.08 13.90 4.59
C ILE A 39 -5.41 13.07 5.83
N ASN A 40 -4.44 12.33 6.35
CA ASN A 40 -4.64 11.52 7.56
C ASN A 40 -5.05 12.38 8.78
N GLU A 41 -4.58 13.62 8.85
CA GLU A 41 -4.93 14.55 9.93
C GLU A 41 -6.26 15.27 9.71
N ALA A 42 -6.50 15.74 8.49
CA ALA A 42 -7.61 16.66 8.18
C ALA A 42 -8.87 15.94 7.70
N SER A 43 -8.78 14.66 7.27
CA SER A 43 -9.92 13.94 6.70
C SER A 43 -10.90 13.46 7.77
N THR A 44 -12.19 13.66 7.48
CA THR A 44 -13.32 13.11 8.24
C THR A 44 -14.30 12.45 7.28
N LYS A 45 -15.26 11.69 7.82
CA LYS A 45 -16.31 11.07 6.99
C LYS A 45 -17.19 12.10 6.28
N GLU A 46 -17.30 13.30 6.86
CA GLU A 46 -18.16 14.38 6.36
C GLU A 46 -17.47 15.25 5.30
N ASN A 47 -16.14 15.43 5.42
CA ASN A 47 -15.39 16.34 4.55
C ASN A 47 -14.61 15.63 3.42
N THR A 48 -14.57 14.30 3.43
CA THR A 48 -13.77 13.52 2.49
C THR A 48 -14.63 12.56 1.69
N LYS A 49 -14.48 12.57 0.37
CA LYS A 49 -15.13 11.65 -0.55
C LYS A 49 -14.09 11.03 -1.48
N VAL A 50 -14.10 9.71 -1.56
CA VAL A 50 -13.25 8.97 -2.51
C VAL A 50 -13.96 8.91 -3.85
N ILE A 51 -13.31 9.37 -4.91
CA ILE A 51 -13.78 9.30 -6.29
C ILE A 51 -12.84 8.36 -7.05
N TYR A 52 -13.41 7.38 -7.76
CA TYR A 52 -12.68 6.38 -8.54
C TYR A 52 -13.35 6.16 -9.92
N THR A 53 -13.76 7.26 -10.54
CA THR A 53 -14.23 7.25 -11.93
C THR A 53 -13.05 7.30 -12.89
N PRO A 54 -13.17 6.78 -14.12
CA PRO A 54 -12.10 6.86 -15.12
C PRO A 54 -11.57 8.28 -15.33
N ASP A 55 -12.44 9.28 -15.29
CA ASP A 55 -12.09 10.69 -15.48
C ASP A 55 -11.30 11.31 -14.31
N SER A 56 -11.27 10.62 -13.16
CA SER A 56 -10.52 11.06 -11.97
C SER A 56 -9.14 10.40 -11.83
N LEU A 57 -8.74 9.61 -12.82
CA LEU A 57 -7.46 8.90 -12.78
C LEU A 57 -6.32 9.83 -13.20
N THR A 58 -5.26 9.81 -12.42
CA THR A 58 -3.98 10.42 -12.77
C THR A 58 -3.03 9.36 -13.28
N GLU A 59 -2.42 9.62 -14.42
CA GLU A 59 -1.37 8.78 -14.98
C GLU A 59 -0.02 9.22 -14.40
N MET A 60 0.77 8.25 -13.96
CA MET A 60 2.16 8.45 -13.57
C MET A 60 3.08 7.96 -14.66
N ASP A 61 4.19 8.65 -14.83
CA ASP A 61 5.28 8.18 -15.69
C ASP A 61 5.77 6.81 -15.22
N GLN A 62 6.16 5.98 -16.17
CA GLN A 62 6.63 4.64 -15.89
C GLN A 62 7.92 4.67 -15.07
N ILE A 63 7.95 3.95 -13.97
CA ILE A 63 9.15 3.85 -13.13
C ILE A 63 10.14 2.89 -13.79
N GLU A 64 11.15 3.42 -14.47
CA GLU A 64 12.11 2.63 -15.25
C GLU A 64 13.10 1.84 -14.39
N ARG A 65 13.38 2.29 -13.15
CA ARG A 65 14.41 1.71 -12.29
C ARG A 65 13.83 1.14 -11.01
N PHE A 66 14.12 -0.13 -10.76
CA PHE A 66 13.75 -0.79 -9.52
C PHE A 66 14.23 -0.03 -8.26
N GLY A 67 15.42 0.60 -8.32
CA GLY A 67 15.94 1.42 -7.24
C GLY A 67 15.01 2.57 -6.85
N ILE A 68 14.47 3.29 -7.82
CA ILE A 68 13.52 4.40 -7.59
C ILE A 68 12.25 3.86 -6.93
N TRP A 69 11.71 2.77 -7.46
CA TRP A 69 10.52 2.15 -6.87
C TRP A 69 10.76 1.67 -5.43
N LYS A 70 11.92 1.07 -5.16
CA LYS A 70 12.32 0.67 -3.80
C LYS A 70 12.38 1.88 -2.86
N GLU A 71 13.03 2.97 -3.26
CA GLU A 71 13.14 4.19 -2.45
C GLU A 71 11.76 4.80 -2.16
N MET A 72 10.86 4.84 -3.13
CA MET A 72 9.48 5.29 -2.92
C MET A 72 8.76 4.43 -1.87
N LYS A 73 8.92 3.10 -1.92
CA LYS A 73 8.32 2.18 -0.92
C LYS A 73 8.91 2.38 0.48
N VAL A 74 10.22 2.55 0.57
CA VAL A 74 10.93 2.79 1.84
C VAL A 74 10.52 4.13 2.43
N SER A 75 10.46 5.19 1.63
CA SER A 75 10.02 6.52 2.04
C SER A 75 8.59 6.49 2.59
N ARG A 76 7.64 5.87 1.87
CA ARG A 76 6.26 5.68 2.35
C ARG A 76 6.20 4.87 3.65
N ALA A 77 7.00 3.81 3.76
CA ALA A 77 7.06 3.05 5.00
C ALA A 77 7.62 3.88 6.17
N ALA A 78 8.49 4.85 5.91
CA ALA A 78 9.02 5.75 6.92
C ALA A 78 7.96 6.77 7.41
N THR A 79 7.11 7.28 6.51
CA THR A 79 6.04 8.23 6.86
C THR A 79 4.88 7.58 7.60
N GLN A 80 4.61 6.30 7.39
CA GLN A 80 3.52 5.56 8.06
C GLN A 80 3.53 5.68 9.59
N ARG A 81 4.69 5.82 10.22
CA ARG A 81 4.79 5.98 11.69
C ARG A 81 4.15 7.27 12.23
N TYR A 82 3.94 8.25 11.36
CA TYR A 82 3.32 9.53 11.73
C TYR A 82 1.80 9.52 11.53
N TYR A 83 1.23 8.45 10.96
CA TYR A 83 -0.20 8.32 10.79
C TYR A 83 -0.91 8.22 12.13
N LYS A 84 -1.96 8.99 12.28
CA LYS A 84 -2.85 8.99 13.45
C LYS A 84 -4.05 8.06 13.16
N GLY A 85 -4.55 7.40 14.22
CA GLY A 85 -5.77 6.61 14.13
C GLY A 85 -5.55 5.11 13.87
N SER A 86 -6.66 4.37 13.74
CA SER A 86 -6.69 2.90 13.62
C SER A 86 -6.36 2.37 12.24
N ALA A 87 -6.34 3.23 11.21
CA ALA A 87 -6.09 2.80 9.82
C ALA A 87 -4.75 2.09 9.64
N LEU A 88 -3.71 2.57 10.33
CA LEU A 88 -2.39 1.94 10.33
C LEU A 88 -2.41 0.55 10.97
N THR A 89 -3.09 0.42 12.11
CA THR A 89 -3.26 -0.87 12.81
C THR A 89 -3.97 -1.88 11.92
N PHE A 90 -5.04 -1.45 11.25
CA PHE A 90 -5.79 -2.29 10.31
C PHE A 90 -4.92 -2.75 9.13
N TYR A 91 -4.15 -1.85 8.54
CA TYR A 91 -3.21 -2.19 7.46
C TYR A 91 -2.13 -3.17 7.90
N HIS A 92 -1.58 -3.01 9.11
CA HIS A 92 -0.60 -3.96 9.65
C HIS A 92 -1.22 -5.31 9.95
N LEU A 93 -2.45 -5.34 10.49
CA LEU A 93 -3.19 -6.56 10.76
C LEU A 93 -3.46 -7.34 9.47
N GLU A 94 -3.96 -6.66 8.42
CA GLU A 94 -4.19 -7.25 7.11
C GLU A 94 -2.91 -7.90 6.54
N SER A 95 -1.80 -7.14 6.53
CA SER A 95 -0.51 -7.63 6.05
C SER A 95 0.01 -8.83 6.85
N THR A 96 -0.20 -8.83 8.16
CA THR A 96 0.23 -9.92 9.04
C THR A 96 -0.64 -11.15 8.84
N CYS A 97 -1.96 -11.00 8.77
CA CYS A 97 -2.89 -12.09 8.47
C CYS A 97 -2.61 -12.73 7.11
N PHE A 98 -2.29 -11.90 6.11
CA PHE A 98 -1.89 -12.39 4.80
C PHE A 98 -0.63 -13.26 4.85
N PHE A 99 0.40 -12.80 5.55
CA PHE A 99 1.63 -13.57 5.73
C PHE A 99 1.40 -14.88 6.49
N LEU A 100 0.66 -14.83 7.61
CA LEU A 100 0.32 -16.02 8.40
C LEU A 100 -0.48 -17.03 7.58
N PHE A 101 -1.41 -16.56 6.76
CA PHE A 101 -2.17 -17.43 5.85
C PHE A 101 -1.25 -18.15 4.88
N GLN A 102 -0.30 -17.48 4.25
CA GLN A 102 0.65 -18.12 3.34
C GLN A 102 1.49 -19.19 4.04
N VAL A 103 2.02 -18.86 5.21
CA VAL A 103 2.81 -19.80 6.02
C VAL A 103 1.95 -21.02 6.43
N SER A 104 0.71 -20.79 6.86
CA SER A 104 -0.19 -21.87 7.29
C SER A 104 -0.55 -22.81 6.13
N VAL A 105 -0.79 -22.29 4.93
CA VAL A 105 -1.07 -23.11 3.74
C VAL A 105 0.13 -23.99 3.41
N ILE A 106 1.35 -23.41 3.36
CA ILE A 106 2.56 -24.16 3.08
C ILE A 106 2.78 -25.26 4.14
N ALA A 107 2.67 -24.91 5.42
CA ALA A 107 2.82 -25.87 6.51
C ALA A 107 1.80 -27.01 6.44
N THR A 108 0.52 -26.69 6.16
CA THR A 108 -0.54 -27.69 6.03
C THR A 108 -0.30 -28.63 4.86
N VAL A 109 0.19 -28.12 3.73
CA VAL A 109 0.55 -28.96 2.57
C VAL A 109 1.68 -29.89 2.93
N VAL A 110 2.77 -29.39 3.55
CA VAL A 110 3.93 -30.21 3.92
C VAL A 110 3.56 -31.31 4.93
N ILE A 111 2.81 -30.98 5.98
CA ILE A 111 2.38 -31.93 7.01
C ILE A 111 1.41 -32.95 6.43
N GLY A 112 0.47 -32.52 5.59
CA GLY A 112 -0.48 -33.39 4.94
C GLY A 112 0.16 -34.41 4.00
N LEU A 113 1.22 -34.03 3.28
CA LEU A 113 1.99 -34.96 2.43
C LEU A 113 2.68 -36.08 3.23
N GLN A 114 3.03 -35.82 4.49
CA GLN A 114 3.67 -36.82 5.35
C GLN A 114 2.65 -37.75 6.05
N GLY A 115 1.43 -37.26 6.29
CA GLY A 115 0.40 -38.02 7.01
C GLY A 115 -0.78 -38.39 6.14
N ASN A 116 -1.59 -37.44 5.76
CA ASN A 116 -2.81 -37.64 4.97
C ASN A 116 -2.88 -36.64 3.80
N TRP A 117 -2.65 -37.13 2.60
CA TRP A 117 -2.62 -36.32 1.37
C TRP A 117 -3.93 -35.57 1.11
N LEU A 118 -5.08 -36.03 1.64
CA LEU A 118 -6.37 -35.34 1.51
C LEU A 118 -6.35 -33.97 2.16
N ILE A 119 -5.62 -33.82 3.27
CA ILE A 119 -5.44 -32.52 3.97
C ILE A 119 -4.69 -31.56 3.06
N SER A 120 -3.63 -32.02 2.41
CA SER A 120 -2.87 -31.20 1.44
C SER A 120 -3.75 -30.78 0.26
N LEU A 121 -4.56 -31.68 -0.27
CA LEU A 121 -5.47 -31.41 -1.38
C LEU A 121 -6.49 -30.32 -0.99
N ILE A 122 -7.11 -30.44 0.18
CA ILE A 122 -8.07 -29.44 0.69
C ILE A 122 -7.39 -28.09 0.84
N ALA A 123 -6.18 -28.02 1.40
CA ALA A 123 -5.44 -26.78 1.57
C ALA A 123 -5.15 -26.09 0.23
N VAL A 124 -4.73 -26.85 -0.78
CA VAL A 124 -4.48 -26.34 -2.14
C VAL A 124 -5.78 -25.85 -2.79
N LEU A 125 -6.90 -26.59 -2.65
CA LEU A 125 -8.17 -26.17 -3.19
C LEU A 125 -8.68 -24.87 -2.56
N LEU A 126 -8.58 -24.72 -1.24
CA LEU A 126 -8.96 -23.48 -0.55
C LEU A 126 -8.08 -22.30 -0.99
N TYR A 127 -6.79 -22.54 -1.17
CA TYR A 127 -5.87 -21.53 -1.72
C TYR A 127 -6.27 -21.11 -3.13
N LEU A 128 -6.58 -22.06 -4.00
CA LEU A 128 -7.01 -21.78 -5.37
C LEU A 128 -8.33 -20.99 -5.43
N ILE A 129 -9.32 -21.37 -4.62
CA ILE A 129 -10.60 -20.65 -4.52
C ILE A 129 -10.33 -19.18 -4.12
N ARG A 130 -9.53 -18.97 -3.07
CA ARG A 130 -9.14 -17.62 -2.63
C ARG A 130 -8.43 -16.86 -3.75
N PHE A 131 -7.50 -17.50 -4.47
CA PHE A 131 -6.77 -16.87 -5.58
C PHE A 131 -7.70 -16.48 -6.73
N ILE A 132 -8.63 -17.33 -7.10
CA ILE A 132 -9.64 -17.04 -8.14
C ILE A 132 -10.48 -15.83 -7.76
N ILE A 133 -10.98 -15.77 -6.51
CA ILE A 133 -11.75 -14.62 -6.02
C ILE A 133 -10.91 -13.34 -6.13
N LYS A 134 -9.65 -13.38 -5.69
CA LYS A 134 -8.73 -12.26 -5.78
C LYS A 134 -8.49 -11.83 -7.23
N ALA A 135 -8.29 -12.78 -8.14
CA ALA A 135 -8.09 -12.50 -9.57
C ALA A 135 -9.32 -11.86 -10.22
N ILE A 136 -10.52 -12.31 -9.84
CA ILE A 136 -11.78 -11.71 -10.32
C ILE A 136 -11.92 -10.25 -9.83
N VAL A 137 -11.69 -10.02 -8.54
CA VAL A 137 -11.76 -8.67 -7.96
C VAL A 137 -10.72 -7.77 -8.59
N PHE A 138 -9.47 -8.23 -8.70
CA PHE A 138 -8.40 -7.48 -9.34
C PHE A 138 -8.72 -7.16 -10.81
N GLY A 139 -9.20 -8.14 -11.58
CA GLY A 139 -9.58 -7.95 -12.97
C GLY A 139 -10.74 -6.96 -13.17
N LYS A 140 -11.73 -6.97 -12.26
CA LYS A 140 -12.83 -5.99 -12.28
C LYS A 140 -12.31 -4.58 -11.94
N SER A 141 -11.48 -4.46 -10.91
CA SER A 141 -10.88 -3.17 -10.51
C SER A 141 -9.99 -2.60 -11.61
N ALA A 142 -9.14 -3.42 -12.23
CA ALA A 142 -8.29 -2.98 -13.33
C ALA A 142 -9.10 -2.45 -14.52
N ARG A 143 -10.16 -3.17 -14.93
CA ARG A 143 -11.04 -2.72 -16.02
C ARG A 143 -11.76 -1.42 -15.68
N MET A 144 -12.22 -1.28 -14.44
CA MET A 144 -12.87 -0.06 -13.96
C MET A 144 -11.92 1.15 -14.03
N LEU A 145 -10.63 0.90 -13.78
CA LEU A 145 -9.56 1.90 -13.85
C LEU A 145 -8.91 1.99 -15.25
N GLN A 146 -9.54 1.43 -16.29
CA GLN A 146 -9.04 1.40 -17.69
C GLN A 146 -7.61 0.84 -17.82
N GLN A 147 -7.19 0.01 -16.88
CA GLN A 147 -5.89 -0.66 -16.90
C GLN A 147 -6.02 -2.09 -17.42
N SER A 148 -5.02 -2.55 -18.19
CA SER A 148 -4.98 -3.93 -18.63
C SER A 148 -4.67 -4.86 -17.44
N PRO A 149 -5.53 -5.85 -17.12
CA PRO A 149 -5.30 -6.73 -15.98
C PRO A 149 -4.15 -7.72 -16.30
N THR A 150 -3.03 -7.58 -15.60
CA THR A 150 -1.88 -8.48 -15.72
C THR A 150 -2.04 -9.66 -14.75
N ILE A 151 -3.08 -10.49 -14.96
CA ILE A 151 -3.46 -11.58 -14.05
C ILE A 151 -2.35 -12.63 -13.92
N GLY A 152 -1.60 -12.91 -15.02
CA GLY A 152 -0.52 -13.89 -14.99
C GLY A 152 0.58 -13.59 -13.96
N TRP A 153 0.92 -12.33 -13.76
CA TRP A 153 1.89 -11.91 -12.77
C TRP A 153 1.32 -11.87 -11.35
N LEU A 154 0.00 -11.85 -11.20
CA LEU A 154 -0.66 -11.76 -9.90
C LEU A 154 -0.27 -12.93 -8.98
N PHE A 155 -0.14 -14.13 -9.54
CA PHE A 155 0.27 -15.32 -8.80
C PHE A 155 1.69 -15.18 -8.23
N LEU A 156 2.65 -14.77 -9.06
CA LEU A 156 4.04 -14.55 -8.62
C LEU A 156 4.13 -13.41 -7.59
N LEU A 157 3.42 -12.32 -7.85
CA LEU A 157 3.40 -11.16 -6.96
C LEU A 157 2.79 -11.50 -5.59
N GLU A 158 1.88 -12.47 -5.51
CA GLU A 158 1.29 -12.90 -4.25
C GLU A 158 2.34 -13.49 -3.27
N PHE A 159 3.35 -14.16 -3.79
CA PHE A 159 4.46 -14.67 -2.98
C PHE A 159 5.58 -13.65 -2.77
N ILE A 160 5.89 -12.87 -3.79
CA ILE A 160 6.99 -11.90 -3.74
C ILE A 160 6.63 -10.69 -2.85
N GLN A 161 5.39 -10.23 -2.91
CA GLN A 161 4.96 -9.02 -2.21
C GLN A 161 5.15 -9.07 -0.68
N PRO A 162 4.75 -10.13 0.05
CA PRO A 162 4.98 -10.19 1.50
C PRO A 162 6.47 -10.23 1.85
N ILE A 163 7.29 -10.94 1.06
CA ILE A 163 8.73 -10.99 1.26
C ILE A 163 9.35 -9.61 1.06
N PHE A 164 8.95 -8.93 -0.03
CA PHE A 164 9.44 -7.60 -0.33
C PHE A 164 8.98 -6.56 0.71
N ASN A 165 7.75 -6.63 1.17
CA ASN A 165 7.25 -5.76 2.24
C ASN A 165 8.01 -6.00 3.55
N GLY A 166 8.33 -7.25 3.87
CA GLY A 166 9.20 -7.60 4.99
C GLY A 166 10.61 -7.00 4.84
N TYR A 167 11.21 -7.16 3.66
CA TYR A 167 12.50 -6.57 3.33
C TYR A 167 12.49 -5.04 3.50
N VAL A 168 11.50 -4.34 2.97
CA VAL A 168 11.37 -2.87 3.11
C VAL A 168 11.27 -2.45 4.56
N ARG A 169 10.50 -3.20 5.40
CA ARG A 169 10.38 -2.92 6.84
C ARG A 169 11.70 -3.08 7.56
N ILE A 170 12.43 -4.16 7.29
CA ILE A 170 13.75 -4.42 7.88
C ILE A 170 14.75 -3.37 7.41
N TYR A 171 14.82 -3.12 6.10
CA TYR A 171 15.73 -2.13 5.52
C TYR A 171 15.53 -0.73 6.12
N ARG A 172 14.26 -0.34 6.37
CA ARG A 172 13.94 0.92 7.05
C ARG A 172 14.52 0.99 8.46
N LEU A 173 14.58 -0.11 9.22
CA LEU A 173 15.12 -0.12 10.58
C LEU A 173 16.61 0.23 10.63
N PHE A 174 17.34 -0.13 9.59
CA PHE A 174 18.78 0.15 9.48
C PHE A 174 19.09 1.55 8.92
N ARG A 175 18.10 2.23 8.39
CA ARG A 175 18.26 3.59 7.86
C ARG A 175 18.12 4.64 8.93
N SER A 176 19.00 5.64 8.90
CA SER A 176 19.00 6.75 9.85
C SER A 176 17.75 7.63 9.66
N ARG A 177 17.29 8.25 10.74
CA ARG A 177 16.21 9.25 10.71
C ARG A 177 16.57 10.44 9.81
N LYS A 178 17.84 10.77 9.70
CA LYS A 178 18.39 11.86 8.87
C LYS A 178 18.13 11.65 7.36
N ASP A 179 17.98 10.40 6.92
CA ASP A 179 17.73 10.09 5.51
C ASP A 179 16.30 10.43 5.05
N TYR A 180 15.41 10.72 5.97
CA TYR A 180 13.99 11.01 5.70
C TYR A 180 13.56 12.40 6.15
N THR A 181 14.43 13.14 6.82
CA THR A 181 14.12 14.47 7.36
C THR A 181 15.12 15.50 6.88
N PHE A 182 14.61 16.65 6.46
CA PHE A 182 15.46 17.83 6.26
C PHE A 182 15.96 18.31 7.63
N ARG A 183 17.24 18.65 7.69
CA ARG A 183 17.79 19.40 8.81
C ARG A 183 17.40 20.85 8.57
N LEU A 184 16.40 21.34 9.31
CA LEU A 184 16.18 22.78 9.39
C LEU A 184 17.39 23.31 10.17
N GLU A 185 18.36 23.88 9.48
CA GLU A 185 19.43 24.63 10.11
C GLU A 185 18.80 25.90 10.70
N ASN A 186 18.81 26.00 12.03
CA ASN A 186 18.47 27.24 12.76
C ASN A 186 19.63 28.22 12.67
#